data_9127f0e7a887626e99ea9139fd4ec2fa
#
_entry.id   9127f0e7a887626e99ea9139fd4ec2fa
#
_cell.length_a   1.000
_cell.length_b   1.000
_cell.length_c   1.000
_cell.angle_alpha   90.00
_cell.angle_beta   90.00
_cell.angle_gamma   90.00
#
_symmetry.space_group_name_H-M   'P 1'
#
loop_
_entity.id
_entity.type
_entity.pdbx_description
1 polymer ?
#
loop_
_entity_poly.entity_id
_entity_poly.type
_entity_poly.pdbx_seq_one_letter_code
_entity_poly.pdbx_strand_id
1 'polypeptide(L)'
;MEISLDNKKTLSCKRLIVDKFAKYLLTTLIGIVALGQFVQVITRYVLQVPVMGLEETMLYPTLWLYMLGAVNASREDTHIRANVLGIFLKTQAQHLKLAITGEVISLVVGFWLTYWVWDFMRYSWRIWKESPTLYIPTFYADVSLLVGMVLMMLYTLLHLRKHVRRLYSGGLT
;
A
#
# COMPACT_ATOMS: atom_id res chain seq x y z
N MET A 1 8.78 -31.81 -18.73
CA MET A 1 7.89 -31.77 -17.56
C MET A 1 8.59 -31.24 -16.31
N GLU A 2 9.89 -31.47 -16.11
CA GLU A 2 10.68 -31.00 -14.95
C GLU A 2 10.89 -29.47 -14.90
N ILE A 3 11.14 -28.83 -16.03
CA ILE A 3 11.38 -27.35 -16.12
C ILE A 3 10.18 -26.53 -15.60
N SER A 4 8.95 -27.03 -15.74
CA SER A 4 7.74 -26.38 -15.26
C SER A 4 7.58 -26.46 -13.74
N LEU A 5 8.06 -27.51 -13.11
CA LEU A 5 7.99 -27.72 -11.66
C LEU A 5 9.03 -26.88 -10.90
N ASP A 6 10.21 -26.74 -11.48
CA ASP A 6 11.29 -25.95 -10.88
C ASP A 6 10.96 -24.44 -10.92
N ASN A 7 10.40 -23.97 -12.02
CA ASN A 7 9.92 -22.58 -12.14
C ASN A 7 8.79 -22.26 -11.14
N LYS A 8 7.94 -23.22 -10.83
CA LYS A 8 6.84 -23.08 -9.85
C LYS A 8 7.35 -23.04 -8.40
N LYS A 9 8.39 -23.82 -8.09
CA LYS A 9 9.08 -23.80 -6.78
C LYS A 9 9.84 -22.50 -6.54
N THR A 10 10.57 -22.01 -7.53
CA THR A 10 11.34 -20.75 -7.43
C THR A 10 10.41 -19.53 -7.27
N LEU A 11 9.28 -19.50 -7.97
CA LEU A 11 8.26 -18.45 -7.81
C LEU A 11 7.59 -18.49 -6.43
N SER A 12 7.35 -19.67 -5.89
CA SER A 12 6.80 -19.85 -4.54
C SER A 12 7.80 -19.40 -3.46
N CYS A 13 9.09 -19.74 -3.62
CA CYS A 13 10.15 -19.34 -2.70
C CYS A 13 10.34 -17.81 -2.69
N LYS A 14 10.36 -17.17 -3.87
CA LYS A 14 10.44 -15.70 -3.98
C LYS A 14 9.25 -15.00 -3.31
N ARG A 15 8.04 -15.52 -3.44
CA ARG A 15 6.86 -14.97 -2.74
C ARG A 15 7.02 -15.04 -1.22
N LEU A 16 7.45 -16.18 -0.69
CA LEU A 16 7.66 -16.36 0.75
C LEU A 16 8.71 -15.39 1.31
N ILE A 17 9.78 -15.11 0.56
CA ILE A 17 10.81 -14.15 0.97
C ILE A 17 10.23 -12.72 1.01
N VAL A 18 9.52 -12.32 -0.04
CA VAL A 18 8.88 -10.99 -0.10
C VAL A 18 7.85 -10.82 1.01
N ASP A 19 7.06 -11.87 1.30
CA ASP A 19 6.06 -11.85 2.36
C ASP A 19 6.69 -11.70 3.74
N LYS A 20 7.77 -12.44 4.02
CA LYS A 20 8.52 -12.31 5.26
C LYS A 20 9.14 -10.93 5.40
N PHE A 21 9.80 -10.45 4.35
CA PHE A 21 10.42 -9.12 4.34
C PHE A 21 9.39 -8.01 4.59
N ALA A 22 8.26 -8.03 3.90
CA ALA A 22 7.19 -7.05 4.10
C ALA A 22 6.65 -7.08 5.53
N LYS A 23 6.44 -8.27 6.10
CA LYS A 23 5.98 -8.42 7.50
C LYS A 23 6.99 -7.85 8.49
N TYR A 24 8.26 -8.20 8.38
CA TYR A 24 9.29 -7.66 9.27
C TYR A 24 9.44 -6.15 9.14
N LEU A 25 9.44 -5.63 7.92
CA LEU A 25 9.54 -4.19 7.65
C LEU A 25 8.36 -3.43 8.29
N LEU A 26 7.13 -3.88 8.05
CA LEU A 26 5.94 -3.26 8.61
C LEU A 26 5.92 -3.37 10.14
N THR A 27 6.27 -4.52 10.71
CA THR A 27 6.32 -4.70 12.17
C THR A 27 7.36 -3.77 12.81
N THR A 28 8.52 -3.63 12.19
CA THR A 28 9.57 -2.71 12.67
C THR A 28 9.09 -1.26 12.60
N LEU A 29 8.48 -0.85 11.49
CA LEU A 29 7.93 0.51 11.34
C LEU A 29 6.83 0.80 12.37
N ILE A 30 5.91 -0.15 12.62
CA ILE A 30 4.88 -0.02 13.65
C ILE A 30 5.52 0.16 15.02
N GLY A 31 6.55 -0.64 15.35
CA GLY A 31 7.29 -0.53 16.60
C GLY A 31 7.95 0.84 16.78
N ILE A 32 8.63 1.35 15.75
CA ILE A 32 9.27 2.67 15.77
C ILE A 32 8.22 3.78 15.99
N VAL A 33 7.12 3.75 15.22
CA VAL A 33 6.06 4.76 15.34
C VAL A 33 5.39 4.69 16.72
N ALA A 34 5.08 3.49 17.21
CA ALA A 34 4.45 3.31 18.53
C ALA A 34 5.34 3.81 19.65
N LEU A 35 6.64 3.44 19.64
CA LEU A 35 7.61 3.92 20.62
C LEU A 35 7.81 5.43 20.55
N GLY A 36 7.91 5.98 19.35
CA GLY A 36 8.05 7.43 19.16
C GLY A 36 6.86 8.21 19.70
N GLN A 37 5.64 7.74 19.40
CA GLN A 37 4.41 8.35 19.91
C GLN A 37 4.32 8.21 21.46
N PHE A 38 4.71 7.07 22.00
CA PHE A 38 4.72 6.85 23.44
C PHE A 38 5.69 7.82 24.14
N VAL A 39 6.91 7.96 23.62
CA VAL A 39 7.89 8.93 24.14
C VAL A 39 7.34 10.35 24.05
N GLN A 40 6.70 10.72 22.93
CA GLN A 40 6.11 12.04 22.73
C GLN A 40 5.02 12.35 23.78
N VAL A 41 4.16 11.37 24.06
CA VAL A 41 3.11 11.52 25.07
C VAL A 41 3.73 11.72 26.46
N ILE A 42 4.73 10.95 26.84
CA ILE A 42 5.41 11.08 28.15
C ILE A 42 6.08 12.45 28.25
N THR A 43 6.86 12.86 27.28
CA THR A 43 7.60 14.14 27.30
C THR A 43 6.62 15.33 27.38
N ARG A 44 5.50 15.27 26.68
CA ARG A 44 4.53 16.35 26.63
C ARG A 44 3.69 16.45 27.90
N TYR A 45 3.20 15.33 28.43
CA TYR A 45 2.20 15.32 29.52
C TYR A 45 2.80 15.03 30.90
N VAL A 46 3.86 14.22 30.99
CA VAL A 46 4.49 13.87 32.27
C VAL A 46 5.65 14.80 32.59
N LEU A 47 6.55 15.00 31.64
CA LEU A 47 7.74 15.85 31.83
C LEU A 47 7.45 17.33 31.57
N GLN A 48 6.35 17.64 30.89
CA GLN A 48 5.96 19.00 30.48
C GLN A 48 7.04 19.75 29.68
N VAL A 49 7.96 19.00 29.09
CA VAL A 49 9.03 19.51 28.21
C VAL A 49 8.74 19.06 26.79
N PRO A 50 8.16 19.93 25.93
CA PRO A 50 7.92 19.55 24.54
C PRO A 50 9.24 19.38 23.81
N VAL A 51 9.51 18.17 23.33
CA VAL A 51 10.67 17.91 22.45
C VAL A 51 10.32 18.38 21.05
N MET A 52 10.80 19.59 20.72
CA MET A 52 10.62 20.14 19.38
C MET A 52 11.32 19.24 18.35
N GLY A 53 10.60 18.94 17.24
CA GLY A 53 11.12 18.11 16.15
C GLY A 53 10.80 16.62 16.25
N LEU A 54 10.38 16.09 17.40
CA LEU A 54 9.99 14.68 17.50
C LEU A 54 8.73 14.38 16.64
N GLU A 55 7.76 15.29 16.65
CA GLU A 55 6.56 15.18 15.79
C GLU A 55 6.94 15.17 14.31
N GLU A 56 7.85 16.03 13.91
CA GLU A 56 8.35 16.12 12.54
C GLU A 56 9.10 14.84 12.12
N THR A 57 9.95 14.31 13.03
CA THR A 57 10.67 13.05 12.77
C THR A 57 9.73 11.87 12.60
N MET A 58 8.66 11.79 13.40
CA MET A 58 7.70 10.69 13.35
C MET A 58 6.81 10.73 12.11
N LEU A 59 6.68 11.86 11.44
CA LEU A 59 5.93 11.98 10.19
C LEU A 59 6.49 11.07 9.08
N TYR A 60 7.81 10.96 8.95
CA TYR A 60 8.46 10.15 7.91
C TYR A 60 8.13 8.66 8.04
N PRO A 61 8.43 7.99 9.17
CA PRO A 61 8.13 6.58 9.32
C PRO A 61 6.62 6.31 9.30
N THR A 62 5.79 7.26 9.75
CA THR A 62 4.34 7.11 9.74
C THR A 62 3.77 7.09 8.31
N LEU A 63 4.18 8.01 7.44
CA LEU A 63 3.74 8.02 6.05
C LEU A 63 4.22 6.77 5.28
N TRP A 64 5.47 6.36 5.48
CA TRP A 64 5.98 5.12 4.91
C TRP A 64 5.20 3.90 5.41
N LEU A 65 4.88 3.84 6.71
CA LEU A 65 4.08 2.76 7.29
C LEU A 65 2.70 2.68 6.64
N TYR A 66 2.00 3.81 6.50
CA TYR A 66 0.67 3.83 5.88
C TYR A 66 0.71 3.40 4.42
N MET A 67 1.64 3.92 3.65
CA MET A 67 1.74 3.60 2.23
C MET A 67 2.16 2.15 2.00
N LEU A 68 3.17 1.65 2.70
CA LEU A 68 3.60 0.26 2.59
C LEU A 68 2.56 -0.72 3.14
N GLY A 69 1.82 -0.34 4.19
CA GLY A 69 0.69 -1.10 4.71
C GLY A 69 -0.44 -1.24 3.67
N ALA A 70 -0.81 -0.13 3.02
CA ALA A 70 -1.80 -0.12 1.94
C ALA A 70 -1.35 -0.97 0.74
N VAL A 71 -0.08 -0.89 0.36
CA VAL A 71 0.52 -1.73 -0.69
C VAL A 71 0.44 -3.22 -0.31
N ASN A 72 0.76 -3.57 0.94
CA ASN A 72 0.67 -4.96 1.40
C ASN A 72 -0.78 -5.46 1.39
N ALA A 73 -1.74 -4.66 1.84
CA ALA A 73 -3.17 -4.98 1.78
C ALA A 73 -3.65 -5.17 0.33
N SER A 74 -3.21 -4.32 -0.59
CA SER A 74 -3.49 -4.47 -2.02
C SER A 74 -2.89 -5.75 -2.61
N ARG A 75 -1.69 -6.13 -2.19
CA ARG A 75 -1.02 -7.36 -2.62
C ARG A 75 -1.75 -8.62 -2.16
N GLU A 76 -2.22 -8.64 -0.91
CA GLU A 76 -2.92 -9.79 -0.32
C GLU A 76 -4.39 -9.88 -0.73
N ASP A 77 -4.88 -8.92 -1.54
CA ASP A 77 -6.31 -8.81 -1.92
C ASP A 77 -7.24 -8.74 -0.69
N THR A 78 -6.71 -8.21 0.42
CA THR A 78 -7.42 -8.07 1.70
C THR A 78 -8.21 -6.77 1.81
N HIS A 79 -8.31 -5.99 0.72
CA HIS A 79 -9.19 -4.83 0.73
C HIS A 79 -10.60 -5.28 1.07
N ILE A 80 -11.19 -4.63 2.07
CA ILE A 80 -12.57 -4.88 2.51
C ILE A 80 -13.48 -4.61 1.32
N ARG A 81 -13.81 -5.65 0.57
CA ARG A 81 -14.87 -5.59 -0.42
C ARG A 81 -16.17 -5.69 0.36
N ALA A 82 -16.98 -4.65 0.29
CA ALA A 82 -18.34 -4.72 0.80
C ALA A 82 -19.10 -5.76 -0.02
N ASN A 83 -19.02 -7.04 0.40
CA ASN A 83 -19.64 -8.19 -0.26
C ASN A 83 -21.16 -8.21 -0.13
N VAL A 84 -21.75 -7.05 0.19
CA VAL A 84 -23.21 -6.91 0.31
C VAL A 84 -23.91 -7.31 -0.99
N LEU A 85 -23.34 -6.94 -2.13
CA LEU A 85 -23.85 -7.37 -3.44
C LEU A 85 -23.62 -8.87 -3.69
N GLY A 86 -22.62 -9.48 -3.08
CA GLY A 86 -22.36 -10.92 -3.20
C GLY A 86 -23.45 -11.80 -2.61
N ILE A 87 -24.21 -11.30 -1.61
CA ILE A 87 -25.33 -12.04 -0.99
C ILE A 87 -26.49 -12.20 -2.00
N PHE A 88 -26.66 -11.26 -2.93
CA PHE A 88 -27.71 -11.28 -3.94
C PHE A 88 -27.33 -12.06 -5.20
N LEU A 89 -26.06 -12.41 -5.38
CA LEU A 89 -25.55 -13.06 -6.57
C LEU A 89 -25.46 -14.56 -6.33
N LYS A 90 -26.29 -15.34 -7.05
CA LYS A 90 -26.35 -16.81 -6.95
C LYS A 90 -25.33 -17.55 -7.83
N THR A 91 -24.76 -16.87 -8.83
CA THR A 91 -23.91 -17.51 -9.83
C THR A 91 -22.45 -17.09 -9.72
N GLN A 92 -21.53 -18.05 -9.78
CA GLN A 92 -20.08 -17.81 -9.70
C GLN A 92 -19.57 -16.84 -10.77
N ALA A 93 -20.17 -16.86 -11.98
CA ALA A 93 -19.87 -15.94 -13.05
C ALA A 93 -20.24 -14.48 -12.73
N GLN A 94 -21.33 -14.27 -11.97
CA GLN A 94 -21.76 -12.95 -11.54
C GLN A 94 -20.79 -12.37 -10.48
N HIS A 95 -20.33 -13.18 -9.55
CA HIS A 95 -19.29 -12.80 -8.57
C HIS A 95 -17.99 -12.36 -9.27
N LEU A 96 -17.58 -13.09 -10.31
CA LEU A 96 -16.38 -12.78 -11.06
C LEU A 96 -16.53 -11.46 -11.86
N LYS A 97 -17.67 -11.24 -12.49
CA LYS A 97 -17.96 -9.97 -13.19
C LYS A 97 -17.96 -8.79 -12.21
N LEU A 98 -18.57 -8.94 -11.03
CA LEU A 98 -18.58 -7.91 -10.01
C LEU A 98 -17.15 -7.58 -9.53
N ALA A 99 -16.31 -8.60 -9.32
CA ALA A 99 -14.92 -8.41 -8.95
C ALA A 99 -14.16 -7.63 -10.03
N ILE A 100 -14.32 -7.97 -11.30
CA ILE A 100 -13.68 -7.26 -12.42
C ILE A 100 -14.15 -5.81 -12.49
N THR A 101 -15.46 -5.55 -12.34
CA THR A 101 -16.00 -4.18 -12.34
C THR A 101 -15.38 -3.35 -11.19
N GLY A 102 -15.27 -3.92 -10.00
CA GLY A 102 -14.62 -3.26 -8.86
C GLY A 102 -13.15 -2.95 -9.13
N GLU A 103 -12.39 -3.89 -9.72
CA GLU A 103 -10.98 -3.67 -10.09
C GLU A 103 -10.82 -2.56 -11.15
N VAL A 104 -11.72 -2.51 -12.14
CA VAL A 104 -11.69 -1.46 -13.17
C VAL A 104 -11.97 -0.09 -12.56
N ILE A 105 -12.99 0.03 -11.71
CA ILE A 105 -13.29 1.29 -11.01
C ILE A 105 -12.08 1.70 -10.13
N SER A 106 -11.50 0.77 -9.39
CA SER A 106 -10.31 1.03 -8.56
C SER A 106 -9.13 1.51 -9.40
N LEU A 107 -8.92 0.96 -10.61
CA LEU A 107 -7.86 1.41 -11.51
C LEU A 107 -8.12 2.82 -12.04
N VAL A 108 -9.35 3.15 -12.43
CA VAL A 108 -9.71 4.48 -12.94
C VAL A 108 -9.47 5.53 -11.85
N VAL A 109 -9.99 5.29 -10.65
CA VAL A 109 -9.81 6.19 -9.50
C VAL A 109 -8.34 6.27 -9.09
N GLY A 110 -7.64 5.13 -9.05
CA GLY A 110 -6.21 5.07 -8.73
C GLY A 110 -5.34 5.83 -9.73
N PHE A 111 -5.65 5.75 -11.03
CA PHE A 111 -4.97 6.52 -12.07
C PHE A 111 -5.18 8.02 -11.89
N TRP A 112 -6.43 8.42 -11.63
CA TRP A 112 -6.76 9.82 -11.33
C TRP A 112 -5.97 10.34 -10.13
N LEU A 113 -5.99 9.60 -9.01
CA LEU A 113 -5.26 9.99 -7.81
C LEU A 113 -3.74 10.02 -8.04
N THR A 114 -3.19 9.06 -8.79
CA THR A 114 -1.75 9.03 -9.11
C THR A 114 -1.33 10.25 -9.93
N TYR A 115 -2.19 10.73 -10.83
CA TYR A 115 -1.95 11.96 -11.57
C TYR A 115 -1.81 13.18 -10.63
N TRP A 116 -2.71 13.30 -9.65
CA TRP A 116 -2.62 14.37 -8.64
C TRP A 116 -1.41 14.25 -7.73
N VAL A 117 -1.06 13.04 -7.32
CA VAL A 117 0.15 12.79 -6.52
C VAL A 117 1.40 13.11 -7.33
N TRP A 118 1.41 12.85 -8.63
CA TRP A 118 2.50 13.23 -9.51
C TRP A 118 2.68 14.75 -9.59
N ASP A 119 1.60 15.50 -9.76
CA ASP A 119 1.64 16.97 -9.79
C ASP A 119 2.10 17.53 -8.43
N PHE A 120 1.59 16.98 -7.33
CA PHE A 120 2.04 17.30 -5.98
C PHE A 120 3.54 17.02 -5.79
N MET A 121 4.05 15.91 -6.30
CA MET A 121 5.46 15.56 -6.23
C MET A 121 6.34 16.58 -6.99
N ARG A 122 5.89 17.02 -8.19
CA ARG A 122 6.59 18.06 -8.95
C ARG A 122 6.63 19.39 -8.18
N TYR A 123 5.54 19.72 -7.52
CA TYR A 123 5.47 20.92 -6.66
C TYR A 123 6.42 20.78 -5.44
N SER A 124 6.39 19.66 -4.73
CA SER A 124 7.26 19.39 -3.58
C SER A 124 8.74 19.42 -3.96
N TRP A 125 9.10 18.87 -5.13
CA TRP A 125 10.45 18.96 -5.68
C TRP A 125 10.89 20.39 -5.98
N ARG A 126 10.00 21.22 -6.51
CA ARG A 126 10.32 22.62 -6.89
C ARG A 126 10.53 23.51 -5.68
N ILE A 127 9.73 23.33 -4.64
CA ILE A 127 9.77 24.19 -3.44
C ILE A 127 10.84 23.74 -2.45
N TRP A 128 11.18 22.43 -2.45
CA TRP A 128 12.14 21.83 -1.52
C TRP A 128 11.88 22.24 -0.08
N LYS A 129 10.60 22.11 0.35
CA LYS A 129 10.16 22.55 1.68
C LYS A 129 10.90 21.78 2.75
N GLU A 130 11.51 22.51 3.67
CA GLU A 130 12.18 21.95 4.85
C GLU A 130 11.25 21.99 6.06
N SER A 131 11.48 21.06 6.98
CA SER A 131 10.81 21.01 8.27
C SER A 131 11.24 22.24 9.12
N PRO A 132 10.29 22.90 9.83
CA PRO A 132 10.59 24.13 10.57
C PRO A 132 11.64 23.97 11.66
N THR A 133 11.76 22.78 12.26
CA THR A 133 12.62 22.54 13.43
C THR A 133 13.90 21.79 13.08
N LEU A 134 13.81 20.79 12.20
CA LEU A 134 14.93 19.88 11.89
C LEU A 134 15.59 20.18 10.54
N TYR A 135 15.03 21.10 9.74
CA TYR A 135 15.51 21.42 8.38
C TYR A 135 15.65 20.21 7.46
N ILE A 136 14.90 19.13 7.76
CA ILE A 136 14.87 17.94 6.93
C ILE A 136 13.84 18.16 5.79
N PRO A 137 14.19 17.87 4.52
CA PRO A 137 13.26 18.02 3.42
C PRO A 137 12.05 17.10 3.57
N THR A 138 10.83 17.66 3.56
CA THR A 138 9.57 16.90 3.61
C THR A 138 9.38 16.03 2.37
N PHE A 139 10.13 16.32 1.31
CA PHE A 139 10.15 15.54 0.08
C PHE A 139 10.30 14.03 0.30
N TYR A 140 11.11 13.58 1.27
CA TYR A 140 11.26 12.15 1.56
C TYR A 140 9.98 11.48 2.08
N ALA A 141 9.14 12.23 2.77
CA ALA A 141 7.82 11.76 3.20
C ALA A 141 6.86 11.73 2.01
N ASP A 142 6.89 12.76 1.16
CA ASP A 142 6.02 12.89 -0.01
C ASP A 142 6.29 11.80 -1.06
N VAL A 143 7.56 11.37 -1.22
CA VAL A 143 7.93 10.24 -2.10
C VAL A 143 7.18 8.96 -1.73
N SER A 144 6.89 8.72 -0.44
CA SER A 144 6.16 7.54 -0.01
C SER A 144 4.76 7.46 -0.64
N LEU A 145 4.09 8.60 -0.84
CA LEU A 145 2.78 8.68 -1.48
C LEU A 145 2.84 8.21 -2.94
N LEU A 146 3.82 8.71 -3.70
CA LEU A 146 3.98 8.32 -5.10
C LEU A 146 4.31 6.83 -5.22
N VAL A 147 5.28 6.36 -4.45
CA VAL A 147 5.70 4.95 -4.46
C VAL A 147 4.54 4.04 -4.07
N GLY A 148 3.80 4.40 -3.00
CA GLY A 148 2.65 3.63 -2.55
C GLY A 148 1.54 3.55 -3.60
N MET A 149 1.17 4.69 -4.20
CA MET A 149 0.13 4.74 -5.24
C MET A 149 0.50 3.92 -6.48
N VAL A 150 1.73 4.06 -6.97
CA VAL A 150 2.20 3.30 -8.14
C VAL A 150 2.20 1.80 -7.86
N LEU A 151 2.68 1.38 -6.68
CA LEU A 151 2.70 -0.04 -6.29
C LEU A 151 1.28 -0.60 -6.14
N MET A 152 0.36 0.14 -5.50
CA MET A 152 -1.05 -0.27 -5.40
C MET A 152 -1.69 -0.45 -6.77
N MET A 153 -1.49 0.49 -7.71
CA MET A 153 -1.98 0.37 -9.08
C MET A 153 -1.42 -0.87 -9.79
N LEU A 154 -0.12 -1.14 -9.61
CA LEU A 154 0.53 -2.32 -10.19
C LEU A 154 -0.12 -3.62 -9.67
N TYR A 155 -0.38 -3.74 -8.37
CA TYR A 155 -1.04 -4.91 -7.80
C TYR A 155 -2.49 -5.03 -8.26
N THR A 156 -3.25 -3.96 -8.29
CA THR A 156 -4.63 -3.96 -8.82
C THR A 156 -4.66 -4.42 -10.28
N LEU A 157 -3.73 -3.95 -11.11
CA LEU A 157 -3.61 -4.38 -12.50
C LEU A 157 -3.29 -5.88 -12.61
N LEU A 158 -2.41 -6.40 -11.75
CA LEU A 158 -2.09 -7.83 -11.72
C LEU A 158 -3.30 -8.67 -11.29
N HIS A 159 -4.09 -8.21 -10.32
CA HIS A 159 -5.33 -8.86 -9.90
C HIS A 159 -6.37 -8.85 -11.01
N LEU A 160 -6.57 -7.72 -11.68
CA LEU A 160 -7.48 -7.61 -12.83
C LEU A 160 -7.10 -8.60 -13.93
N ARG A 161 -5.82 -8.65 -14.33
CA ARG A 161 -5.33 -9.61 -15.33
C ARG A 161 -5.63 -11.06 -14.93
N LYS A 162 -5.46 -11.39 -13.64
CA LYS A 162 -5.74 -12.73 -13.11
C LYS A 162 -7.24 -13.07 -13.18
N HIS A 163 -8.13 -12.13 -12.83
CA HIS A 163 -9.58 -12.31 -12.87
C HIS A 163 -10.08 -12.43 -14.32
N VAL A 164 -9.62 -11.57 -15.21
CA VAL A 164 -9.95 -11.63 -16.64
C VAL A 164 -9.50 -12.96 -17.26
N ARG A 165 -8.25 -13.39 -16.97
CA ARG A 165 -7.75 -14.68 -17.46
C ARG A 165 -8.58 -15.86 -16.97
N ARG A 166 -9.08 -15.84 -15.73
CA ARG A 166 -9.99 -16.86 -15.19
C ARG A 166 -11.33 -16.88 -15.91
N LEU A 167 -11.84 -15.72 -16.30
CA LEU A 167 -13.09 -15.59 -17.05
C LEU A 167 -12.98 -16.23 -18.44
N TYR A 168 -11.86 -16.03 -19.13
CA TYR A 168 -11.60 -16.61 -20.45
C TYR A 168 -11.22 -18.10 -20.40
N SER A 169 -10.61 -18.57 -19.32
CA SER A 169 -10.05 -19.93 -19.23
C SER A 169 -10.99 -20.99 -18.65
N GLY A 170 -12.15 -20.67 -18.10
CA GLY A 170 -12.99 -21.64 -17.42
C GLY A 170 -14.37 -21.19 -16.97
N GLY A 171 -14.87 -20.09 -17.44
CA GLY A 171 -16.16 -19.53 -17.02
C GLY A 171 -17.37 -20.01 -17.82
N LEU A 172 -17.29 -21.08 -18.61
CA LEU A 172 -18.38 -21.54 -19.47
C LEU A 172 -18.72 -23.04 -19.27
N THR A 173 -18.36 -23.62 -18.11
CA THR A 173 -18.91 -24.94 -17.72
C THR A 173 -19.65 -24.85 -16.41
#